data_eb5c51e9312d48d16e8b62215cfb626f
#
_entry.id   eb5c51e9312d48d16e8b62215cfb626f
#
_cell.length_a   1.000
_cell.length_b   1.000
_cell.length_c   1.000
_cell.angle_alpha   90.00
_cell.angle_beta   90.00
_cell.angle_gamma   90.00
#
_symmetry.space_group_name_H-M   'P 1'
#
loop_
_entity.id
_entity.type
_entity.pdbx_description
1 polymer ?
#
loop_
_entity_poly.entity_id
_entity_poly.type
_entity_poly.pdbx_seq_one_letter_code
_entity_poly.pdbx_strand_id
1 'polypeptide(L)'
;MALCGVGAQQPVASGTAQSGVATHISEIGIDRSGLSMQSEAVRQKTLSDIHALHATWFRDGPSSGTPAGVANFVEELRLAKEQDLKVLITIMQMDEDYDGPLVMTDHGWRAKPLSQINLTKFSHRFSALLDALKAANIPVDAVEFGSEDDCYYYDADVPSGHTASASELHIWLRGYGEFLKTGAQILHDPRYYPQANIVTFGMAHSGDWPGAMPQSLAKPAKEVAMLADVDSFNYLDNASYHVNFIGTHIYASPSAPAETATALLHEDTWALGRAKPLWVTEFGFLDPTKFPNKTASDESQAVAQVLAAFDNLGQRVPLGPLCFYSYNSGAVDSSNHEHGLVDLKGNFVPVAGVLSARAKKR
;
A
#
# COMPACT_ATOMS: atom_id res chain seq x y z
N MET A 1 -51.89 2.38 -54.11
CA MET A 1 -52.65 2.75 -52.88
C MET A 1 -51.90 2.20 -51.72
N ALA A 2 -51.17 3.06 -51.01
CA ALA A 2 -50.41 2.70 -49.83
C ALA A 2 -51.07 3.41 -48.63
N LEU A 3 -51.44 2.67 -47.61
CA LEU A 3 -51.96 3.17 -46.35
C LEU A 3 -50.86 3.24 -45.32
N CYS A 4 -50.56 4.46 -44.88
CA CYS A 4 -49.66 4.75 -43.75
C CYS A 4 -50.35 4.38 -42.43
N GLY A 5 -49.75 3.50 -41.65
CA GLY A 5 -50.09 3.26 -40.25
C GLY A 5 -49.28 4.16 -39.35
N VAL A 6 -49.95 5.05 -38.59
CA VAL A 6 -49.37 5.91 -37.56
C VAL A 6 -49.31 5.10 -36.28
N GLY A 7 -48.09 4.75 -35.86
CA GLY A 7 -47.84 4.13 -34.57
C GLY A 7 -47.77 5.16 -33.46
N ALA A 8 -48.67 5.08 -32.47
CA ALA A 8 -48.69 5.91 -31.28
C ALA A 8 -47.51 5.55 -30.37
N GLN A 9 -46.63 6.53 -30.09
CA GLN A 9 -45.62 6.44 -29.05
C GLN A 9 -46.25 6.56 -27.68
N GLN A 10 -46.04 5.53 -26.83
CA GLN A 10 -46.35 5.62 -25.41
C GLN A 10 -45.29 6.48 -24.68
N PRO A 11 -45.69 7.28 -23.70
CA PRO A 11 -44.75 8.08 -22.92
C PRO A 11 -43.93 7.17 -22.00
N VAL A 12 -42.60 7.24 -22.11
CA VAL A 12 -41.64 6.62 -21.19
C VAL A 12 -41.74 7.36 -19.87
N ALA A 13 -42.22 6.69 -18.84
CA ALA A 13 -42.21 7.21 -17.47
C ALA A 13 -40.73 7.37 -17.02
N SER A 14 -40.31 8.59 -16.84
CA SER A 14 -39.04 8.94 -16.21
C SER A 14 -39.10 8.67 -14.69
N GLY A 15 -38.86 7.43 -14.32
CA GLY A 15 -38.61 7.06 -12.94
C GLY A 15 -37.22 7.55 -12.55
N THR A 16 -37.16 8.69 -11.84
CA THR A 16 -35.97 9.11 -11.11
C THR A 16 -35.78 8.18 -9.92
N ALA A 17 -35.10 7.06 -10.15
CA ALA A 17 -34.51 6.29 -9.07
C ALA A 17 -33.35 7.12 -8.53
N GLN A 18 -33.57 7.91 -7.49
CA GLN A 18 -32.51 8.32 -6.59
C GLN A 18 -32.00 7.06 -5.88
N SER A 19 -31.04 6.39 -6.50
CA SER A 19 -30.21 5.42 -5.79
C SER A 19 -29.41 6.23 -4.77
N GLY A 20 -29.81 6.17 -3.51
CA GLY A 20 -28.96 6.60 -2.41
C GLY A 20 -27.65 5.83 -2.53
N VAL A 21 -26.60 6.47 -3.04
CA VAL A 21 -25.24 5.95 -3.03
C VAL A 21 -24.89 5.84 -1.55
N ALA A 22 -24.92 4.62 -1.02
CA ALA A 22 -24.38 4.37 0.32
C ALA A 22 -22.95 4.89 0.31
N THR A 23 -22.66 5.88 1.15
CA THR A 23 -21.30 6.42 1.29
C THR A 23 -20.40 5.31 1.81
N HIS A 24 -19.60 4.74 0.91
CA HIS A 24 -18.64 3.70 1.29
C HIS A 24 -17.50 4.37 2.04
N ILE A 25 -17.49 4.20 3.36
CA ILE A 25 -16.42 4.68 4.23
C ILE A 25 -15.34 3.60 4.26
N SER A 26 -14.15 3.87 3.74
CA SER A 26 -13.03 2.93 3.74
C SER A 26 -12.58 2.55 5.15
N GLU A 27 -12.16 1.31 5.32
CA GLU A 27 -11.58 0.80 6.58
C GLU A 27 -10.28 1.55 6.91
N ILE A 28 -9.96 1.66 8.19
CA ILE A 28 -8.68 2.21 8.64
C ILE A 28 -7.75 1.07 8.99
N GLY A 29 -6.54 1.14 8.45
CA GLY A 29 -5.40 0.34 8.81
C GLY A 29 -4.30 1.17 9.46
N ILE A 30 -3.40 0.50 10.15
CA ILE A 30 -2.19 1.11 10.72
C ILE A 30 -0.99 0.33 10.24
N ASP A 31 -0.01 1.04 9.70
CA ASP A 31 1.30 0.50 9.39
C ASP A 31 2.23 0.57 10.60
N ARG A 32 3.01 -0.49 10.78
CA ARG A 32 4.09 -0.54 11.76
C ARG A 32 5.22 -1.44 11.26
N SER A 33 5.95 -0.96 10.28
CA SER A 33 7.07 -1.70 9.69
C SER A 33 8.10 -2.15 10.72
N GLY A 34 8.47 -3.44 10.66
CA GLY A 34 9.49 -4.05 11.50
C GLY A 34 9.05 -4.32 12.94
N LEU A 35 7.75 -4.43 13.21
CA LEU A 35 7.25 -4.78 14.54
C LEU A 35 7.74 -6.19 14.97
N SER A 36 7.94 -7.11 14.04
CA SER A 36 8.48 -8.46 14.29
C SER A 36 9.86 -8.47 14.95
N MET A 37 10.64 -7.39 14.80
CA MET A 37 11.96 -7.23 15.45
C MET A 37 11.87 -6.78 16.90
N GLN A 38 10.69 -6.37 17.36
CA GLN A 38 10.49 -5.88 18.71
C GLN A 38 10.23 -7.01 19.70
N SER A 39 10.36 -6.73 21.01
CA SER A 39 10.00 -7.69 22.05
C SER A 39 8.51 -8.03 21.99
N GLU A 40 8.14 -9.20 22.50
CA GLU A 40 6.75 -9.65 22.57
C GLU A 40 5.85 -8.61 23.28
N ALA A 41 6.31 -8.06 24.40
CA ALA A 41 5.54 -7.03 25.13
C ALA A 41 5.27 -5.78 24.27
N VAL A 42 6.22 -5.35 23.45
CA VAL A 42 6.03 -4.24 22.50
C VAL A 42 5.05 -4.63 21.41
N ARG A 43 5.17 -5.83 20.86
CA ARG A 43 4.22 -6.33 19.84
C ARG A 43 2.79 -6.36 20.38
N GLN A 44 2.59 -6.98 21.54
CA GLN A 44 1.28 -7.07 22.20
C GLN A 44 0.68 -5.68 22.46
N LYS A 45 1.47 -4.76 23.02
CA LYS A 45 1.02 -3.39 23.29
C LYS A 45 0.63 -2.68 22.00
N THR A 46 1.49 -2.72 20.98
CA THR A 46 1.22 -2.06 19.69
C THR A 46 -0.07 -2.54 19.06
N LEU A 47 -0.27 -3.86 18.96
CA LEU A 47 -1.46 -4.44 18.34
C LEU A 47 -2.72 -4.18 19.17
N SER A 48 -2.63 -4.22 20.49
CA SER A 48 -3.73 -3.81 21.37
C SER A 48 -4.10 -2.33 21.22
N ASP A 49 -3.12 -1.45 21.07
CA ASP A 49 -3.35 -0.02 20.83
C ASP A 49 -4.04 0.19 19.46
N ILE A 50 -3.61 -0.51 18.41
CA ILE A 50 -4.22 -0.47 17.08
C ILE A 50 -5.69 -0.90 17.15
N HIS A 51 -5.99 -1.99 17.85
CA HIS A 51 -7.36 -2.45 18.10
C HIS A 51 -8.17 -1.40 18.87
N ALA A 52 -7.59 -0.80 19.92
CA ALA A 52 -8.26 0.24 20.73
C ALA A 52 -8.61 1.51 19.92
N LEU A 53 -7.93 1.77 18.82
CA LEU A 53 -8.26 2.83 17.87
C LEU A 53 -9.41 2.44 16.92
N HIS A 54 -9.97 1.23 17.04
CA HIS A 54 -10.96 0.66 16.13
C HIS A 54 -10.46 0.51 14.67
N ALA A 55 -9.14 0.50 14.47
CA ALA A 55 -8.57 0.10 13.20
C ALA A 55 -8.89 -1.38 12.95
N THR A 56 -9.13 -1.74 11.70
CA THR A 56 -9.50 -3.10 11.30
C THR A 56 -8.39 -3.80 10.53
N TRP A 57 -7.36 -3.04 10.10
CA TRP A 57 -6.23 -3.56 9.36
C TRP A 57 -4.91 -3.21 10.05
N PHE A 58 -3.98 -4.13 9.93
CA PHE A 58 -2.59 -3.97 10.31
C PHE A 58 -1.72 -4.27 9.10
N ARG A 59 -0.73 -3.42 8.80
CA ARG A 59 0.23 -3.61 7.71
C ARG A 59 1.64 -3.73 8.27
N ASP A 60 2.32 -4.82 7.93
CA ASP A 60 3.76 -5.03 8.13
C ASP A 60 4.24 -6.14 7.18
N GLY A 61 5.54 -6.37 7.15
CA GLY A 61 6.19 -7.43 6.39
C GLY A 61 7.32 -8.13 7.18
N PRO A 62 7.75 -9.31 6.76
CA PRO A 62 8.84 -10.00 7.42
C PRO A 62 10.13 -9.18 7.29
N SER A 63 10.84 -9.01 8.39
CA SER A 63 12.12 -8.25 8.41
C SER A 63 13.30 -9.04 7.88
N SER A 64 13.19 -10.36 7.78
CA SER A 64 14.18 -11.24 7.13
C SER A 64 13.56 -12.58 6.75
N GLY A 65 14.17 -13.25 5.75
CA GLY A 65 13.82 -14.61 5.33
C GLY A 65 14.44 -15.72 6.20
N THR A 66 15.21 -15.38 7.23
CA THR A 66 15.79 -16.37 8.13
C THR A 66 14.71 -17.10 8.95
N PRO A 67 14.93 -18.35 9.37
CA PRO A 67 13.95 -19.07 10.20
C PRO A 67 13.52 -18.30 11.45
N ALA A 68 14.42 -17.58 12.10
CA ALA A 68 14.12 -16.76 13.26
C ALA A 68 13.25 -15.52 12.89
N GLY A 69 13.55 -14.84 11.78
CA GLY A 69 12.76 -13.73 11.29
C GLY A 69 11.35 -14.16 10.90
N VAL A 70 11.21 -15.28 10.20
CA VAL A 70 9.92 -15.88 9.86
C VAL A 70 9.13 -16.24 11.12
N ALA A 71 9.77 -16.90 12.11
CA ALA A 71 9.08 -17.27 13.36
C ALA A 71 8.58 -16.04 14.13
N ASN A 72 9.39 -14.98 14.22
CA ASN A 72 8.99 -13.73 14.87
C ASN A 72 7.82 -13.05 14.14
N PHE A 73 7.81 -13.06 12.82
CA PHE A 73 6.73 -12.48 12.03
C PHE A 73 5.44 -13.31 12.15
N VAL A 74 5.53 -14.65 12.15
CA VAL A 74 4.39 -15.54 12.40
C VAL A 74 3.77 -15.25 13.76
N GLU A 75 4.59 -15.06 14.80
CA GLU A 75 4.11 -14.72 16.15
C GLU A 75 3.44 -13.35 16.18
N GLU A 76 3.99 -12.35 15.48
CA GLU A 76 3.35 -11.04 15.33
C GLU A 76 1.97 -11.15 14.70
N LEU A 77 1.84 -11.88 13.58
CA LEU A 77 0.56 -12.07 12.92
C LEU A 77 -0.44 -12.86 13.78
N ARG A 78 0.02 -13.81 14.58
CA ARG A 78 -0.80 -14.50 15.56
C ARG A 78 -1.40 -13.51 16.57
N LEU A 79 -0.58 -12.62 17.12
CA LEU A 79 -1.02 -11.56 18.04
C LEU A 79 -1.98 -10.58 17.36
N ALA A 80 -1.75 -10.22 16.09
CA ALA A 80 -2.67 -9.37 15.33
C ALA A 80 -4.05 -10.03 15.18
N LYS A 81 -4.08 -11.33 14.88
CA LYS A 81 -5.33 -12.09 14.78
C LYS A 81 -6.06 -12.23 16.11
N GLU A 82 -5.35 -12.31 17.23
CA GLU A 82 -5.94 -12.28 18.58
C GLU A 82 -6.62 -10.94 18.91
N GLN A 83 -6.26 -9.88 18.20
CA GLN A 83 -6.91 -8.57 18.26
C GLN A 83 -7.96 -8.36 17.14
N ASP A 84 -8.41 -9.41 16.47
CA ASP A 84 -9.37 -9.37 15.35
C ASP A 84 -8.93 -8.49 14.18
N LEU A 85 -7.63 -8.23 14.03
CA LEU A 85 -7.11 -7.45 12.93
C LEU A 85 -6.99 -8.28 11.65
N LYS A 86 -7.43 -7.71 10.53
CA LYS A 86 -7.04 -8.17 9.20
C LYS A 86 -5.61 -7.74 8.93
N VAL A 87 -4.89 -8.50 8.11
CA VAL A 87 -3.48 -8.25 7.86
C VAL A 87 -3.21 -8.04 6.38
N LEU A 88 -2.55 -6.93 6.05
CA LEU A 88 -1.88 -6.70 4.77
C LEU A 88 -0.40 -7.01 4.95
N ILE A 89 0.06 -8.10 4.36
CA ILE A 89 1.46 -8.53 4.42
C ILE A 89 2.21 -7.91 3.26
N THR A 90 3.20 -7.05 3.54
CA THR A 90 4.07 -6.49 2.50
C THR A 90 5.26 -7.42 2.26
N ILE A 91 5.38 -7.93 1.06
CA ILE A 91 6.47 -8.81 0.63
C ILE A 91 7.42 -8.02 -0.26
N MET A 92 8.55 -7.66 0.29
CA MET A 92 9.64 -7.01 -0.44
C MET A 92 10.70 -8.04 -0.87
N GLN A 93 11.50 -7.67 -1.87
CA GLN A 93 12.74 -8.37 -2.20
C GLN A 93 13.73 -8.27 -1.03
N MET A 94 14.43 -9.34 -0.75
CA MET A 94 15.43 -9.42 0.34
C MET A 94 16.80 -9.80 -0.19
N ASP A 95 17.84 -9.61 0.62
CA ASP A 95 19.22 -9.93 0.29
C ASP A 95 19.39 -11.37 -0.17
N GLU A 96 18.66 -12.26 0.45
CA GLU A 96 18.69 -13.71 0.17
C GLU A 96 18.14 -14.05 -1.21
N ASP A 97 17.35 -13.17 -1.83
CA ASP A 97 16.77 -13.41 -3.15
C ASP A 97 17.75 -13.15 -4.31
N TYR A 98 18.99 -12.78 -4.03
CA TYR A 98 19.99 -12.41 -5.04
C TYR A 98 21.22 -13.30 -5.02
N ASP A 99 21.90 -13.41 -6.17
CA ASP A 99 23.14 -14.19 -6.32
C ASP A 99 24.41 -13.33 -6.18
N GLY A 100 24.26 -12.02 -6.24
CA GLY A 100 25.37 -11.05 -6.24
C GLY A 100 25.38 -10.11 -5.04
N PRO A 101 26.43 -9.30 -4.90
CA PRO A 101 26.48 -8.27 -3.89
C PRO A 101 25.42 -7.20 -4.12
N LEU A 102 25.01 -6.59 -3.02
CA LEU A 102 24.04 -5.50 -3.04
C LEU A 102 24.65 -4.24 -3.63
N VAL A 103 23.86 -3.52 -4.40
CA VAL A 103 24.21 -2.17 -4.84
C VAL A 103 23.80 -1.20 -3.74
N MET A 104 24.75 -0.37 -3.28
CA MET A 104 24.43 0.75 -2.39
C MET A 104 23.98 1.92 -3.25
N THR A 105 22.84 2.50 -2.93
CA THR A 105 22.40 3.75 -3.55
C THR A 105 23.17 4.95 -3.01
N ASP A 106 23.14 6.07 -3.71
CA ASP A 106 23.76 7.34 -3.31
C ASP A 106 23.28 7.86 -1.94
N HIS A 107 22.15 7.33 -1.45
CA HIS A 107 21.55 7.70 -0.15
C HIS A 107 21.86 6.71 0.97
N GLY A 108 22.75 5.74 0.75
CA GLY A 108 23.14 4.76 1.76
C GLY A 108 22.12 3.65 2.00
N TRP A 109 21.06 3.56 1.23
CA TRP A 109 20.10 2.46 1.24
C TRP A 109 20.59 1.33 0.33
N ARG A 110 20.21 0.11 0.67
CA ARG A 110 20.52 -1.05 -0.16
C ARG A 110 19.37 -1.28 -1.11
N ALA A 111 19.41 -0.68 -2.28
CA ALA A 111 18.50 -1.01 -3.35
C ALA A 111 19.03 -2.19 -4.17
N LYS A 112 18.13 -3.03 -4.63
CA LYS A 112 18.45 -4.18 -5.48
C LYS A 112 17.61 -4.10 -6.74
N PRO A 113 18.22 -4.39 -7.90
CA PRO A 113 17.48 -4.38 -9.15
C PRO A 113 16.52 -5.59 -9.19
N LEU A 114 15.23 -5.34 -9.28
CA LEU A 114 14.22 -6.39 -9.45
C LEU A 114 14.44 -7.22 -10.71
N SER A 115 15.06 -6.63 -11.74
CA SER A 115 15.45 -7.35 -12.97
C SER A 115 16.49 -8.45 -12.73
N GLN A 116 17.20 -8.43 -11.59
CA GLN A 116 18.23 -9.40 -11.23
C GLN A 116 17.83 -10.33 -10.08
N ILE A 117 16.58 -10.26 -9.64
CA ILE A 117 16.07 -11.15 -8.59
C ILE A 117 16.17 -12.63 -9.02
N ASN A 118 16.70 -13.48 -8.15
CA ASN A 118 16.67 -14.92 -8.35
C ASN A 118 15.29 -15.46 -7.91
N LEU A 119 14.36 -15.58 -8.86
CA LEU A 119 13.00 -16.02 -8.61
C LEU A 119 12.88 -17.39 -7.95
N THR A 120 13.87 -18.26 -8.10
CA THR A 120 13.90 -19.55 -7.40
C THR A 120 14.16 -19.34 -5.91
N LYS A 121 15.13 -18.50 -5.54
CA LYS A 121 15.41 -18.16 -4.13
C LYS A 121 14.21 -17.45 -3.50
N PHE A 122 13.65 -16.45 -4.19
CA PHE A 122 12.42 -15.78 -3.75
C PHE A 122 11.28 -16.78 -3.54
N SER A 123 11.05 -17.69 -4.50
CA SER A 123 10.01 -18.72 -4.37
C SER A 123 10.20 -19.59 -3.14
N HIS A 124 11.43 -20.03 -2.87
CA HIS A 124 11.73 -20.83 -1.68
C HIS A 124 11.48 -20.05 -0.39
N ARG A 125 11.94 -18.80 -0.31
CA ARG A 125 11.74 -17.93 0.85
C ARG A 125 10.26 -17.65 1.10
N PHE A 126 9.53 -17.26 0.05
CA PHE A 126 8.10 -16.94 0.19
C PHE A 126 7.28 -18.18 0.52
N SER A 127 7.53 -19.31 -0.12
CA SER A 127 6.90 -20.59 0.24
C SER A 127 7.15 -20.98 1.69
N ALA A 128 8.39 -20.83 2.19
CA ALA A 128 8.72 -21.12 3.58
C ALA A 128 7.93 -20.25 4.57
N LEU A 129 7.73 -18.97 4.25
CA LEU A 129 6.85 -18.10 5.03
C LEU A 129 5.41 -18.61 5.03
N LEU A 130 4.85 -18.93 3.85
CA LEU A 130 3.48 -19.42 3.75
C LEU A 130 3.27 -20.76 4.45
N ASP A 131 4.26 -21.66 4.37
CA ASP A 131 4.25 -22.94 5.12
C ASP A 131 4.22 -22.70 6.64
N ALA A 132 5.01 -21.74 7.14
CA ALA A 132 5.00 -21.39 8.55
C ALA A 132 3.66 -20.78 9.01
N LEU A 133 3.06 -19.90 8.21
CA LEU A 133 1.74 -19.33 8.46
C LEU A 133 0.65 -20.41 8.47
N LYS A 134 0.70 -21.35 7.52
CA LYS A 134 -0.21 -22.50 7.47
C LYS A 134 -0.06 -23.40 8.69
N ALA A 135 1.17 -23.73 9.07
CA ALA A 135 1.45 -24.56 10.26
C ALA A 135 0.92 -23.90 11.55
N ALA A 136 0.94 -22.58 11.62
CA ALA A 136 0.39 -21.79 12.72
C ALA A 136 -1.13 -21.53 12.60
N ASN A 137 -1.80 -21.98 11.54
CA ASN A 137 -3.20 -21.70 11.23
C ASN A 137 -3.56 -20.21 11.16
N ILE A 138 -2.63 -19.38 10.68
CA ILE A 138 -2.85 -17.94 10.53
C ILE A 138 -3.50 -17.67 9.17
N PRO A 139 -4.69 -17.07 9.10
CA PRO A 139 -5.29 -16.65 7.84
C PRO A 139 -4.56 -15.43 7.27
N VAL A 140 -4.39 -15.39 5.94
CA VAL A 140 -3.85 -14.26 5.20
C VAL A 140 -4.99 -13.57 4.46
N ASP A 141 -5.23 -12.29 4.75
CA ASP A 141 -6.31 -11.51 4.14
C ASP A 141 -5.86 -10.84 2.83
N ALA A 142 -4.65 -10.30 2.82
CA ALA A 142 -4.06 -9.65 1.64
C ALA A 142 -2.53 -9.70 1.67
N VAL A 143 -1.93 -9.70 0.47
CA VAL A 143 -0.48 -9.58 0.28
C VAL A 143 -0.22 -8.46 -0.73
N GLU A 144 0.63 -7.52 -0.33
CA GLU A 144 1.20 -6.48 -1.16
C GLU A 144 2.58 -6.94 -1.62
N PHE A 145 2.81 -6.95 -2.94
CA PHE A 145 4.08 -7.33 -3.50
C PHE A 145 4.89 -6.10 -3.86
N GLY A 146 5.93 -5.82 -3.08
CA GLY A 146 6.77 -4.62 -3.17
C GLY A 146 6.26 -3.47 -2.29
N SER A 147 7.06 -2.41 -2.21
CA SER A 147 6.73 -1.13 -1.57
C SER A 147 7.62 -0.07 -2.18
N GLU A 148 7.04 0.90 -2.90
CA GLU A 148 7.76 1.97 -3.59
C GLU A 148 8.88 1.47 -4.54
N ASP A 149 8.66 0.33 -5.17
CA ASP A 149 9.62 -0.25 -6.12
C ASP A 149 9.79 0.60 -7.40
N ASP A 150 8.94 1.59 -7.61
CA ASP A 150 9.07 2.65 -8.62
C ASP A 150 10.01 3.79 -8.19
N CYS A 151 10.63 3.67 -7.01
CA CYS A 151 11.56 4.65 -6.47
C CYS A 151 12.98 4.08 -6.35
N TYR A 152 13.98 4.83 -6.80
CA TYR A 152 15.40 4.42 -6.78
C TYR A 152 15.96 4.12 -5.38
N TYR A 153 15.27 4.49 -4.32
CA TYR A 153 15.65 4.10 -2.97
C TYR A 153 15.43 2.62 -2.70
N TYR A 154 14.43 2.03 -3.36
CA TYR A 154 14.00 0.67 -3.09
C TYR A 154 14.33 -0.29 -4.22
N ASP A 155 14.42 0.20 -5.48
CA ASP A 155 14.79 -0.58 -6.64
C ASP A 155 15.93 0.08 -7.44
N ALA A 156 17.04 -0.63 -7.63
CA ALA A 156 18.20 -0.15 -8.36
C ALA A 156 18.02 -0.18 -9.90
N ASP A 157 16.93 -0.72 -10.42
CA ASP A 157 16.54 -0.56 -11.83
C ASP A 157 16.03 0.87 -12.12
N VAL A 158 15.59 1.57 -11.07
CA VAL A 158 15.12 2.95 -11.17
C VAL A 158 16.30 3.91 -11.24
N PRO A 159 16.44 4.71 -12.31
CA PRO A 159 17.57 5.61 -12.44
C PRO A 159 17.53 6.74 -11.42
N SER A 160 18.70 7.07 -10.86
CA SER A 160 18.91 8.24 -10.03
C SER A 160 19.38 9.43 -10.87
N GLY A 161 18.77 10.60 -10.69
CA GLY A 161 19.24 11.87 -11.27
C GLY A 161 18.88 12.13 -12.73
N HIS A 162 18.12 11.26 -13.39
CA HIS A 162 17.56 11.51 -14.73
C HIS A 162 16.21 10.79 -14.91
N THR A 163 15.44 11.24 -15.89
CA THR A 163 14.20 10.56 -16.27
C THR A 163 14.50 9.23 -16.94
N ALA A 164 13.83 8.17 -16.53
CA ALA A 164 14.02 6.84 -17.10
C ALA A 164 13.81 6.84 -18.62
N SER A 165 14.74 6.26 -19.34
CA SER A 165 14.57 5.94 -20.76
C SER A 165 13.53 4.83 -20.95
N ALA A 166 13.01 4.67 -22.16
CA ALA A 166 12.08 3.58 -22.46
C ALA A 166 12.68 2.19 -22.18
N SER A 167 14.00 2.03 -22.36
CA SER A 167 14.70 0.78 -22.08
C SER A 167 14.80 0.48 -20.57
N GLU A 168 15.15 1.49 -19.75
CA GLU A 168 15.21 1.35 -18.30
C GLU A 168 13.82 1.05 -17.72
N LEU A 169 12.80 1.76 -18.16
CA LEU A 169 11.42 1.51 -17.77
C LEU A 169 10.97 0.09 -18.16
N HIS A 170 11.35 -0.40 -19.32
CA HIS A 170 11.02 -1.76 -19.75
C HIS A 170 11.71 -2.84 -18.88
N ILE A 171 13.00 -2.64 -18.54
CA ILE A 171 13.75 -3.55 -17.66
C ILE A 171 13.07 -3.64 -16.30
N TRP A 172 12.76 -2.50 -15.69
CA TRP A 172 12.05 -2.43 -14.41
C TRP A 172 10.68 -3.12 -14.46
N LEU A 173 9.85 -2.79 -15.46
CA LEU A 173 8.51 -3.36 -15.61
C LEU A 173 8.54 -4.89 -15.71
N ARG A 174 9.51 -5.44 -16.43
CA ARG A 174 9.69 -6.90 -16.51
C ARG A 174 10.15 -7.48 -15.18
N GLY A 175 11.12 -6.84 -14.53
CA GLY A 175 11.64 -7.29 -13.23
C GLY A 175 10.53 -7.35 -12.19
N TYR A 176 9.82 -6.25 -12.01
CA TYR A 176 8.68 -6.19 -11.10
C TYR A 176 7.56 -7.15 -11.52
N GLY A 177 7.22 -7.19 -12.80
CA GLY A 177 6.16 -8.08 -13.31
C GLY A 177 6.43 -9.55 -13.03
N GLU A 178 7.66 -10.04 -13.23
CA GLU A 178 8.03 -11.42 -12.93
C GLU A 178 8.07 -11.70 -11.42
N PHE A 179 8.48 -10.73 -10.60
CA PHE A 179 8.40 -10.82 -9.15
C PHE A 179 6.96 -10.96 -8.66
N LEU A 180 6.07 -10.05 -9.09
CA LEU A 180 4.63 -10.08 -8.79
C LEU A 180 3.99 -11.39 -9.24
N LYS A 181 4.22 -11.80 -10.50
CA LYS A 181 3.68 -13.03 -11.06
C LYS A 181 4.09 -14.26 -10.24
N THR A 182 5.38 -14.36 -9.91
CA THR A 182 5.90 -15.49 -9.15
C THR A 182 5.27 -15.55 -7.75
N GLY A 183 5.22 -14.43 -7.04
CA GLY A 183 4.61 -14.35 -5.73
C GLY A 183 3.11 -14.64 -5.75
N ALA A 184 2.38 -14.07 -6.72
CA ALA A 184 0.96 -14.27 -6.88
C ALA A 184 0.59 -15.73 -7.19
N GLN A 185 1.35 -16.39 -8.05
CA GLN A 185 1.15 -17.80 -8.37
C GLN A 185 1.39 -18.71 -7.16
N ILE A 186 2.40 -18.44 -6.36
CA ILE A 186 2.66 -19.16 -5.11
C ILE A 186 1.53 -18.92 -4.11
N LEU A 187 1.14 -17.67 -3.87
CA LEU A 187 0.08 -17.31 -2.92
C LEU A 187 -1.23 -18.02 -3.25
N HIS A 188 -1.61 -18.04 -4.52
CA HIS A 188 -2.85 -18.64 -5.01
C HIS A 188 -2.76 -20.15 -5.31
N ASP A 189 -1.61 -20.79 -5.08
CA ASP A 189 -1.53 -22.25 -5.09
C ASP A 189 -2.57 -22.81 -4.08
N PRO A 190 -3.38 -23.82 -4.44
CA PRO A 190 -4.40 -24.39 -3.55
C PRO A 190 -3.89 -24.85 -2.19
N ARG A 191 -2.62 -25.13 -2.07
CA ARG A 191 -1.95 -25.47 -0.78
C ARG A 191 -1.91 -24.30 0.19
N TYR A 192 -1.94 -23.05 -0.31
CA TYR A 192 -1.71 -21.85 0.49
C TYR A 192 -3.00 -21.02 0.68
N TYR A 193 -3.09 -19.85 0.08
CA TYR A 193 -4.15 -18.89 0.35
C TYR A 193 -4.83 -18.38 -0.94
N PRO A 194 -5.52 -19.25 -1.68
CA PRO A 194 -6.10 -18.91 -3.00
C PRO A 194 -7.19 -17.82 -2.94
N GLN A 195 -7.63 -17.45 -1.73
CA GLN A 195 -8.63 -16.40 -1.51
C GLN A 195 -8.03 -15.09 -0.98
N ALA A 196 -6.72 -15.05 -0.71
CA ALA A 196 -6.07 -13.83 -0.26
C ALA A 196 -6.07 -12.77 -1.37
N ASN A 197 -6.30 -11.52 -1.01
CA ASN A 197 -6.22 -10.44 -1.97
C ASN A 197 -4.76 -10.18 -2.36
N ILE A 198 -4.55 -9.87 -3.63
CA ILE A 198 -3.26 -9.41 -4.17
C ILE A 198 -3.33 -7.90 -4.37
N VAL A 199 -2.34 -7.21 -3.82
CA VAL A 199 -2.13 -5.77 -3.98
C VAL A 199 -0.79 -5.56 -4.68
N THR A 200 -0.70 -4.63 -5.63
CA THR A 200 0.59 -4.23 -6.19
C THR A 200 1.40 -3.46 -5.15
N PHE A 201 2.68 -3.17 -5.42
CA PHE A 201 3.45 -2.26 -4.58
C PHE A 201 2.71 -0.93 -4.36
N GLY A 202 2.90 -0.32 -3.19
CA GLY A 202 2.44 1.05 -2.95
C GLY A 202 3.26 2.02 -3.80
N MET A 203 2.64 2.57 -4.84
CA MET A 203 3.30 3.49 -5.77
C MET A 203 3.78 4.75 -5.06
N ALA A 204 5.05 5.11 -5.25
CA ALA A 204 5.61 6.36 -4.77
C ALA A 204 5.16 7.52 -5.66
N HIS A 205 4.75 8.63 -5.04
CA HIS A 205 4.46 9.85 -5.77
C HIS A 205 5.65 10.79 -5.73
N SER A 206 6.25 11.06 -6.89
CA SER A 206 7.18 12.17 -7.02
C SER A 206 6.40 13.48 -7.07
N GLY A 207 6.71 14.41 -6.19
CA GLY A 207 6.09 15.74 -6.19
C GLY A 207 7.14 16.85 -6.16
N ASP A 208 6.78 18.02 -6.71
CA ASP A 208 7.61 19.22 -6.66
C ASP A 208 7.55 19.97 -5.31
N TRP A 209 6.94 19.36 -4.31
CA TRP A 209 6.79 19.96 -2.98
C TRP A 209 7.91 19.50 -2.02
N PRO A 210 8.33 20.34 -1.08
CA PRO A 210 9.39 20.00 -0.13
C PRO A 210 9.00 18.76 0.69
N GLY A 211 9.68 17.64 0.52
CA GLY A 211 9.41 16.36 1.16
C GLY A 211 8.85 15.29 0.24
N ALA A 212 8.52 15.63 -0.98
CA ALA A 212 8.23 14.63 -1.98
C ALA A 212 9.39 13.66 -2.15
N MET A 213 9.07 12.39 -2.38
CA MET A 213 10.07 11.41 -2.77
C MET A 213 10.74 11.88 -4.07
N PRO A 214 12.05 11.69 -4.22
CA PRO A 214 12.71 11.99 -5.48
C PRO A 214 12.17 11.03 -6.54
N GLN A 215 11.87 11.56 -7.68
CA GLN A 215 11.39 10.97 -8.93
C GLN A 215 11.11 9.46 -8.90
N SER A 216 9.84 9.08 -8.93
CA SER A 216 9.40 7.79 -9.44
C SER A 216 9.76 7.66 -10.93
N LEU A 217 9.84 6.44 -11.44
CA LEU A 217 10.21 6.12 -12.84
C LEU A 217 9.36 6.84 -13.87
N ALA A 218 8.06 6.89 -13.61
CA ALA A 218 7.07 7.54 -14.44
C ALA A 218 5.91 8.00 -13.55
N LYS A 219 4.89 8.60 -14.13
CA LYS A 219 3.66 8.82 -13.39
C LYS A 219 3.01 7.46 -13.09
N PRO A 220 2.61 7.19 -11.84
CA PRO A 220 2.07 5.91 -11.38
C PRO A 220 1.04 5.29 -12.32
N ALA A 221 0.26 6.15 -12.88
CA ALA A 221 -0.71 5.90 -13.91
C ALA A 221 -0.19 5.15 -15.11
N LYS A 222 0.92 5.59 -15.62
CA LYS A 222 1.55 5.01 -16.80
C LYS A 222 2.16 3.66 -16.45
N GLU A 223 2.74 3.52 -15.28
CA GLU A 223 3.38 2.29 -14.82
C GLU A 223 2.37 1.15 -14.73
N VAL A 224 1.23 1.39 -14.08
CA VAL A 224 0.14 0.39 -13.99
C VAL A 224 -0.39 0.02 -15.37
N ALA A 225 -0.59 0.98 -16.25
CA ALA A 225 -1.05 0.71 -17.61
C ALA A 225 -0.05 -0.17 -18.38
N MET A 226 1.25 0.06 -18.17
CA MET A 226 2.30 -0.72 -18.82
C MET A 226 2.42 -2.14 -18.25
N LEU A 227 2.22 -2.35 -16.94
CA LEU A 227 2.18 -3.68 -16.34
C LEU A 227 1.06 -4.57 -16.92
N ALA A 228 0.01 -3.95 -17.46
CA ALA A 228 -1.08 -4.66 -18.09
C ALA A 228 -0.76 -5.14 -19.52
N ASP A 229 0.34 -4.69 -20.13
CA ASP A 229 0.71 -5.03 -21.51
C ASP A 229 2.23 -4.92 -21.74
N VAL A 230 3.02 -5.63 -20.94
CA VAL A 230 4.48 -5.71 -21.15
C VAL A 230 4.78 -6.97 -21.96
N ASP A 231 5.44 -6.81 -23.09
CA ASP A 231 5.76 -7.92 -24.01
C ASP A 231 4.56 -8.80 -24.34
N SER A 232 3.37 -8.21 -24.48
CA SER A 232 2.09 -8.94 -24.70
C SER A 232 1.69 -9.84 -23.52
N PHE A 233 2.24 -9.61 -22.33
CA PHE A 233 1.87 -10.31 -21.11
C PHE A 233 1.18 -9.34 -20.12
N ASN A 234 0.03 -9.75 -19.58
CA ASN A 234 -0.68 -8.97 -18.56
C ASN A 234 -0.29 -9.46 -17.15
N TYR A 235 0.54 -8.68 -16.45
CA TYR A 235 0.95 -8.98 -15.08
C TYR A 235 -0.12 -8.66 -14.04
N LEU A 236 -1.18 -7.92 -14.38
CA LEU A 236 -2.26 -7.59 -13.46
C LEU A 236 -3.40 -8.63 -13.50
N ASP A 237 -3.58 -9.29 -14.64
CA ASP A 237 -4.65 -10.29 -14.83
C ASP A 237 -4.21 -11.37 -15.82
N ASN A 238 -4.20 -12.61 -15.38
CA ASN A 238 -3.94 -13.76 -16.25
C ASN A 238 -4.69 -15.01 -15.75
N ALA A 239 -4.47 -16.15 -16.41
CA ALA A 239 -5.17 -17.39 -16.08
C ALA A 239 -4.82 -17.97 -14.68
N SER A 240 -3.71 -17.55 -14.08
CA SER A 240 -3.18 -18.14 -12.84
C SER A 240 -3.48 -17.30 -11.61
N TYR A 241 -3.72 -16.01 -11.76
CA TYR A 241 -4.02 -15.09 -10.68
C TYR A 241 -4.68 -13.81 -11.18
N HIS A 242 -5.24 -13.06 -10.24
CA HIS A 242 -5.87 -11.77 -10.45
C HIS A 242 -5.40 -10.78 -9.38
N VAL A 243 -4.85 -9.65 -9.78
CA VAL A 243 -4.54 -8.55 -8.86
C VAL A 243 -5.84 -7.86 -8.48
N ASN A 244 -6.14 -7.82 -7.19
CA ASN A 244 -7.40 -7.29 -6.67
C ASN A 244 -7.37 -5.77 -6.53
N PHE A 245 -6.21 -5.21 -6.11
CA PHE A 245 -6.03 -3.80 -5.81
C PHE A 245 -4.72 -3.27 -6.38
N ILE A 246 -4.72 -2.00 -6.72
CA ILE A 246 -3.50 -1.24 -6.97
C ILE A 246 -3.12 -0.52 -5.69
N GLY A 247 -1.92 -0.76 -5.17
CA GLY A 247 -1.37 -0.08 -4.00
C GLY A 247 -0.92 1.33 -4.34
N THR A 248 -1.10 2.28 -3.42
CA THR A 248 -0.59 3.65 -3.57
C THR A 248 -0.22 4.24 -2.22
N HIS A 249 0.83 5.08 -2.19
CA HIS A 249 1.26 5.85 -1.04
C HIS A 249 0.90 7.31 -1.22
N ILE A 250 0.17 7.88 -0.27
CA ILE A 250 -0.32 9.26 -0.34
C ILE A 250 0.26 10.07 0.81
N TYR A 251 1.37 10.73 0.55
CA TYR A 251 1.98 11.65 1.49
C TYR A 251 1.67 13.10 1.10
N ALA A 252 0.64 13.64 1.73
CA ALA A 252 0.13 14.95 1.39
C ALA A 252 1.05 16.08 1.84
N SER A 253 1.05 17.19 1.09
CA SER A 253 1.74 18.41 1.51
C SER A 253 1.08 19.01 2.76
N PRO A 254 1.87 19.33 3.79
CA PRO A 254 1.35 19.93 5.02
C PRO A 254 0.69 21.29 4.85
N SER A 255 1.04 22.01 3.79
CA SER A 255 0.48 23.34 3.49
C SER A 255 -0.87 23.26 2.76
N ALA A 256 -1.15 22.18 2.07
CA ALA A 256 -2.37 21.94 1.30
C ALA A 256 -2.77 20.46 1.33
N PRO A 257 -3.13 19.90 2.51
CA PRO A 257 -3.29 18.45 2.65
C PRO A 257 -4.40 17.85 1.80
N ALA A 258 -5.56 18.48 1.77
CA ALA A 258 -6.70 17.97 1.01
C ALA A 258 -6.50 18.07 -0.50
N GLU A 259 -5.98 19.20 -0.96
CA GLU A 259 -5.71 19.47 -2.38
C GLU A 259 -4.64 18.51 -2.91
N THR A 260 -3.56 18.30 -2.15
CA THR A 260 -2.48 17.39 -2.54
C THR A 260 -2.97 15.95 -2.58
N ALA A 261 -3.64 15.48 -1.53
CA ALA A 261 -4.21 14.13 -1.49
C ALA A 261 -5.19 13.90 -2.64
N THR A 262 -6.03 14.89 -2.94
CA THR A 262 -6.98 14.82 -4.06
C THR A 262 -6.26 14.74 -5.40
N ALA A 263 -5.20 15.54 -5.61
CA ALA A 263 -4.45 15.56 -6.86
C ALA A 263 -3.73 14.21 -7.10
N LEU A 264 -3.06 13.67 -6.09
CA LEU A 264 -2.37 12.38 -6.17
C LEU A 264 -3.34 11.24 -6.48
N LEU A 265 -4.45 11.14 -5.74
CA LEU A 265 -5.46 10.12 -6.01
C LEU A 265 -6.15 10.29 -7.38
N HIS A 266 -6.32 11.53 -7.87
CA HIS A 266 -6.81 11.75 -9.22
C HIS A 266 -5.83 11.28 -10.29
N GLU A 267 -4.55 11.47 -10.06
CA GLU A 267 -3.52 10.94 -10.94
C GLU A 267 -3.61 9.42 -11.02
N ASP A 268 -3.68 8.74 -9.89
CA ASP A 268 -3.83 7.29 -9.80
C ASP A 268 -5.11 6.79 -10.46
N THR A 269 -6.25 7.43 -10.21
CA THR A 269 -7.53 6.99 -10.74
C THR A 269 -7.67 7.19 -12.23
N TRP A 270 -7.13 8.27 -12.75
CA TRP A 270 -7.18 8.56 -14.19
C TRP A 270 -6.36 7.54 -14.98
N ALA A 271 -5.30 7.06 -14.38
CA ALA A 271 -4.43 6.08 -14.97
C ALA A 271 -4.98 4.69 -15.04
N LEU A 272 -5.80 4.39 -14.08
CA LEU A 272 -6.32 3.04 -13.93
C LEU A 272 -7.35 2.69 -14.99
N GLY A 273 -7.67 3.48 -15.98
CA GLY A 273 -8.59 3.23 -17.13
C GLY A 273 -9.20 1.82 -17.25
N ARG A 274 -8.81 0.96 -16.29
CA ARG A 274 -9.28 -0.37 -15.93
C ARG A 274 -9.76 -0.29 -14.49
N ALA A 275 -10.99 -0.69 -14.24
CA ALA A 275 -11.73 -0.57 -12.99
C ALA A 275 -11.16 -1.41 -11.81
N LYS A 276 -9.86 -1.30 -11.49
CA LYS A 276 -9.31 -1.88 -10.27
C LYS A 276 -9.42 -0.89 -9.12
N PRO A 277 -9.92 -1.33 -7.94
CA PRO A 277 -9.94 -0.49 -6.75
C PRO A 277 -8.52 -0.09 -6.33
N LEU A 278 -8.39 1.13 -5.79
CA LEU A 278 -7.16 1.57 -5.14
C LEU A 278 -7.14 1.11 -3.68
N TRP A 279 -5.97 0.73 -3.20
CA TRP A 279 -5.70 0.56 -1.79
C TRP A 279 -4.63 1.56 -1.38
N VAL A 280 -4.96 2.50 -0.51
CA VAL A 280 -3.97 3.42 0.05
C VAL A 280 -3.20 2.67 1.12
N THR A 281 -2.09 2.03 0.71
CA THR A 281 -1.30 1.16 1.57
C THR A 281 -0.42 1.94 2.54
N GLU A 282 -0.16 3.22 2.24
CA GLU A 282 0.39 4.19 3.19
C GLU A 282 -0.19 5.58 2.96
N PHE A 283 -0.53 6.26 4.03
CA PHE A 283 -0.75 7.70 4.01
C PHE A 283 -0.28 8.33 5.32
N GLY A 284 0.20 9.56 5.25
CA GLY A 284 0.74 10.26 6.40
C GLY A 284 1.51 11.51 6.01
N PHE A 285 2.46 11.87 6.86
CA PHE A 285 3.39 12.98 6.64
C PHE A 285 4.81 12.50 6.91
N LEU A 286 5.66 12.54 5.87
CA LEU A 286 6.97 11.88 5.88
C LEU A 286 8.03 12.58 6.71
N ASP A 287 7.99 13.89 6.82
CA ASP A 287 9.16 14.60 7.35
C ASP A 287 8.77 15.68 8.34
N PRO A 288 9.05 15.43 9.63
CA PRO A 288 8.81 16.37 10.70
C PRO A 288 9.63 17.65 10.58
N THR A 289 10.84 17.57 10.04
CA THR A 289 11.71 18.73 9.93
C THR A 289 11.15 19.78 8.95
N LYS A 290 10.25 19.35 8.07
CA LYS A 290 9.53 20.22 7.12
C LYS A 290 8.31 20.90 7.73
N PHE A 291 8.01 20.56 9.02
CA PHE A 291 6.99 21.23 9.81
C PHE A 291 7.57 21.99 11.00
N PRO A 292 8.67 22.72 10.89
CA PRO A 292 9.42 23.23 12.04
C PRO A 292 8.61 24.11 13.00
N ASN A 293 7.38 24.50 12.62
CA ASN A 293 6.49 25.31 13.42
C ASN A 293 5.10 24.69 13.59
N LYS A 294 4.94 23.39 13.29
CA LYS A 294 3.65 22.70 13.39
C LYS A 294 3.53 21.98 14.73
N THR A 295 2.33 21.99 15.26
CA THR A 295 1.97 21.28 16.49
C THR A 295 1.29 19.95 16.19
N ALA A 296 1.18 19.07 17.17
CA ALA A 296 0.39 17.84 17.05
C ALA A 296 -1.09 18.11 16.69
N SER A 297 -1.61 19.31 17.05
CA SER A 297 -2.94 19.75 16.64
C SER A 297 -2.99 20.07 15.12
N ASP A 298 -1.96 20.70 14.57
CA ASP A 298 -1.88 21.00 13.15
C ASP A 298 -1.82 19.71 12.32
N GLU A 299 -1.04 18.72 12.80
CA GLU A 299 -0.96 17.41 12.18
C GLU A 299 -2.32 16.69 12.18
N SER A 300 -3.03 16.69 13.30
CA SER A 300 -4.33 16.06 13.41
C SER A 300 -5.38 16.72 12.48
N GLN A 301 -5.32 18.05 12.31
CA GLN A 301 -6.17 18.76 11.35
C GLN A 301 -5.83 18.38 9.90
N ALA A 302 -4.55 18.28 9.58
CA ALA A 302 -4.09 17.88 8.25
C ALA A 302 -4.51 16.45 7.91
N VAL A 303 -4.38 15.49 8.84
CA VAL A 303 -4.88 14.11 8.67
C VAL A 303 -6.39 14.11 8.47
N ALA A 304 -7.14 14.89 9.22
CA ALA A 304 -8.59 15.00 9.05
C ALA A 304 -8.97 15.52 7.64
N GLN A 305 -8.21 16.47 7.10
CA GLN A 305 -8.42 16.99 5.73
C GLN A 305 -8.10 15.95 4.67
N VAL A 306 -7.02 15.19 4.83
CA VAL A 306 -6.67 14.06 3.93
C VAL A 306 -7.76 13.00 3.93
N LEU A 307 -8.24 12.59 5.11
CA LEU A 307 -9.32 11.62 5.20
C LEU A 307 -10.62 12.13 4.56
N ALA A 308 -10.94 13.42 4.69
CA ALA A 308 -12.09 14.00 4.02
C ALA A 308 -11.94 14.00 2.48
N ALA A 309 -10.72 14.22 1.97
CA ALA A 309 -10.42 14.08 0.55
C ALA A 309 -10.63 12.64 0.07
N PHE A 310 -10.17 11.64 0.83
CA PHE A 310 -10.41 10.23 0.53
C PHE A 310 -11.90 9.88 0.53
N ASP A 311 -12.68 10.37 1.50
CA ASP A 311 -14.12 10.14 1.55
C ASP A 311 -14.83 10.74 0.33
N ASN A 312 -14.45 11.95 -0.09
CA ASN A 312 -15.02 12.59 -1.27
C ASN A 312 -14.72 11.83 -2.56
N LEU A 313 -13.47 11.30 -2.68
CA LEU A 313 -13.09 10.52 -3.83
C LEU A 313 -13.70 9.12 -3.81
N GLY A 314 -13.77 8.47 -2.65
CA GLY A 314 -14.35 7.14 -2.46
C GLY A 314 -15.82 7.05 -2.86
N GLN A 315 -16.52 8.18 -2.99
CA GLN A 315 -17.86 8.24 -3.60
C GLN A 315 -17.85 7.99 -5.12
N ARG A 316 -16.71 8.13 -5.77
CA ARG A 316 -16.54 8.05 -7.23
C ARG A 316 -15.66 6.90 -7.67
N VAL A 317 -14.73 6.50 -6.83
CA VAL A 317 -13.73 5.46 -7.09
C VAL A 317 -13.73 4.47 -5.94
N PRO A 318 -13.78 3.16 -6.20
CA PRO A 318 -13.65 2.16 -5.14
C PRO A 318 -12.29 2.29 -4.45
N LEU A 319 -12.30 2.67 -3.18
CA LEU A 319 -11.12 2.68 -2.33
C LEU A 319 -11.17 1.48 -1.37
N GLY A 320 -10.06 0.77 -1.27
CA GLY A 320 -9.81 -0.21 -0.24
C GLY A 320 -9.52 0.43 1.12
N PRO A 321 -8.98 -0.32 2.05
CA PRO A 321 -8.51 0.20 3.33
C PRO A 321 -7.48 1.32 3.16
N LEU A 322 -7.39 2.18 4.18
CA LEU A 322 -6.47 3.32 4.24
C LEU A 322 -5.50 3.06 5.40
N CYS A 323 -4.23 2.75 5.12
CA CYS A 323 -3.24 2.45 6.16
C CYS A 323 -2.46 3.72 6.53
N PHE A 324 -2.59 4.14 7.77
CA PHE A 324 -1.82 5.28 8.27
C PHE A 324 -0.38 4.87 8.58
N TYR A 325 0.57 5.56 8.03
CA TYR A 325 2.00 5.42 8.31
C TYR A 325 2.46 6.53 9.28
N SER A 326 2.86 6.20 10.50
CA SER A 326 2.90 4.88 11.08
C SER A 326 2.46 4.91 12.54
N TYR A 327 2.36 3.74 13.21
CA TYR A 327 2.06 3.66 14.64
C TYR A 327 3.03 4.49 15.49
N ASN A 328 4.33 4.29 15.30
CA ASN A 328 5.35 5.22 15.74
C ASN A 328 6.42 5.29 14.65
N SER A 329 6.99 6.43 14.41
CA SER A 329 7.93 6.63 13.31
C SER A 329 9.24 5.84 13.45
N GLY A 330 9.47 5.10 14.53
CA GLY A 330 10.70 4.29 14.76
C GLY A 330 12.01 5.06 14.63
N ALA A 331 12.00 6.10 13.83
CA ALA A 331 13.04 7.08 13.72
C ALA A 331 12.94 7.96 14.96
N VAL A 332 13.73 7.63 15.96
CA VAL A 332 14.14 8.64 16.93
C VAL A 332 14.99 9.62 16.13
N ASP A 333 14.31 10.51 15.41
CA ASP A 333 14.93 11.67 14.86
C ASP A 333 15.55 12.43 16.05
N SER A 334 16.79 12.88 15.85
CA SER A 334 17.55 13.70 16.82
C SER A 334 16.83 15.01 17.18
N SER A 335 15.70 15.32 16.55
CA SER A 335 14.90 16.54 16.73
C SER A 335 13.70 16.39 17.68
N ASN A 336 13.49 15.25 18.35
CA ASN A 336 12.38 15.01 19.29
C ASN A 336 10.95 15.21 18.70
N HIS A 337 10.78 15.10 17.40
CA HIS A 337 9.45 15.16 16.79
C HIS A 337 8.76 13.79 16.89
N GLU A 338 7.62 13.80 17.55
CA GLU A 338 6.80 12.63 17.81
C GLU A 338 5.83 12.44 16.63
N HIS A 339 6.30 11.71 15.58
CA HIS A 339 5.46 11.37 14.46
C HIS A 339 4.87 10.00 14.68
N GLY A 340 3.61 9.90 14.39
CA GLY A 340 2.87 8.67 14.53
C GLY A 340 1.70 8.81 15.50
N LEU A 341 1.18 7.68 15.95
CA LEU A 341 0.00 7.62 16.82
C LEU A 341 0.32 7.67 18.29
N VAL A 342 1.57 7.41 18.65
CA VAL A 342 2.03 7.43 20.06
C VAL A 342 3.31 8.23 20.20
N ASP A 343 3.43 8.92 21.36
CA ASP A 343 4.63 9.62 21.79
C ASP A 343 5.73 8.64 22.25
N LEU A 344 6.90 9.16 22.60
CA LEU A 344 8.03 8.36 23.12
C LEU A 344 7.70 7.62 24.43
N LYS A 345 6.64 8.00 25.14
CA LYS A 345 6.15 7.33 26.36
C LYS A 345 5.07 6.29 26.05
N GLY A 346 4.67 6.17 24.78
CA GLY A 346 3.62 5.28 24.33
C GLY A 346 2.20 5.78 24.62
N ASN A 347 2.00 7.10 24.81
CA ASN A 347 0.67 7.69 24.92
C ASN A 347 0.17 8.11 23.55
N PHE A 348 -1.14 7.97 23.30
CA PHE A 348 -1.75 8.45 22.07
C PHE A 348 -1.62 9.97 21.92
N VAL A 349 -1.24 10.39 20.71
CA VAL A 349 -1.24 11.79 20.29
C VAL A 349 -2.54 12.16 19.59
N PRO A 350 -2.85 13.45 19.34
CA PRO A 350 -4.14 13.89 18.78
C PRO A 350 -4.57 13.20 17.47
N VAL A 351 -3.62 12.85 16.59
CA VAL A 351 -3.89 12.11 15.34
C VAL A 351 -4.61 10.78 15.60
N ALA A 352 -4.24 10.06 16.65
CA ALA A 352 -4.89 8.81 17.04
C ALA A 352 -6.41 9.00 17.27
N GLY A 353 -6.79 10.14 17.88
CA GLY A 353 -8.20 10.50 18.07
C GLY A 353 -8.94 10.72 16.76
N VAL A 354 -8.29 11.33 15.76
CA VAL A 354 -8.88 11.54 14.43
C VAL A 354 -9.13 10.20 13.72
N LEU A 355 -8.14 9.31 13.72
CA LEU A 355 -8.27 7.99 13.10
C LEU A 355 -9.34 7.13 13.81
N SER A 356 -9.33 7.11 15.15
CA SER A 356 -10.35 6.39 15.92
C SER A 356 -11.76 6.92 15.67
N ALA A 357 -11.95 8.25 15.63
CA ALA A 357 -13.24 8.85 15.32
C ALA A 357 -13.72 8.49 13.90
N ARG A 358 -12.79 8.39 12.95
CA ARG A 358 -13.07 7.98 11.58
C ARG A 358 -13.44 6.50 11.50
N ALA A 359 -12.70 5.63 12.16
CA ALA A 359 -12.94 4.19 12.18
C ALA A 359 -14.32 3.84 12.77
N LYS A 360 -14.79 4.57 13.78
CA LYS A 360 -16.11 4.40 14.42
C LYS A 360 -17.30 4.81 13.56
N LYS A 361 -17.11 5.56 12.47
CA LYS A 361 -18.20 6.00 11.59
C LYS A 361 -18.73 4.90 10.67
N ARG A 362 -18.08 3.77 10.65
CA ARG A 362 -18.44 2.58 9.88
C ARG A 362 -19.41 1.69 10.67
#